data_edeca2623a161f36e25e7ee4a94824f4
#
_entry.id   edeca2623a161f36e25e7ee4a94824f4
#
_cell.length_a   1.000
_cell.length_b   1.000
_cell.length_c   1.000
_cell.angle_alpha   90.00
_cell.angle_beta   90.00
_cell.angle_gamma   90.00
#
_symmetry.space_group_name_H-M   'P 1'
#
loop_
_entity.id
_entity.type
_entity.pdbx_description
1 polymer ?
#
loop_
_entity_poly.entity_id
_entity_poly.type
_entity_poly.pdbx_seq_one_letter_code
_entity_poly.pdbx_strand_id
1 'polypeptide(L)'
;MRIIGMRFCCFLLVLIFRVSFVSSEQPRASDPSQIPAIPQPPITFQPDPSGAVPQAQFRELLRYAQDREVENEKRLRDYTYVEREEEHKLDGSGNVKKTETRTREVLQVYGEEVERLIAKDDKPLSDAESKKEEEKIQKVINKYKNESESSRRKRLEKEEKERQEERKFVLEIADAFNFRLVGSETLDGRETWVIEGEPRAGYEPKERSTKILSKFKGRVWIDKTEGQWVRLDITAIDSISVGWFLARIHKGMHIEAEQTKINDEVWLPKHVAVRVDARLALLKSYNEDVDETFRDYKKFRTESKITAVGETQ
;
A
#
# COMPACT_ATOMS: atom_id res chain seq x y z
N MET A 1 15.02 -15.96 -12.60
CA MET A 1 13.79 -15.87 -13.43
C MET A 1 12.50 -16.16 -12.62
N ARG A 2 12.56 -16.26 -11.29
CA ARG A 2 11.41 -16.52 -10.37
C ARG A 2 10.80 -15.26 -9.70
N ILE A 3 11.37 -14.10 -9.91
CA ILE A 3 11.06 -12.85 -9.16
C ILE A 3 10.01 -11.97 -9.87
N ILE A 4 9.68 -12.23 -11.14
CA ILE A 4 8.83 -11.36 -11.95
C ILE A 4 7.32 -11.59 -11.71
N GLY A 5 6.91 -12.80 -11.32
CA GLY A 5 5.48 -13.11 -11.10
C GLY A 5 4.90 -12.47 -9.82
N MET A 6 5.66 -12.51 -8.74
CA MET A 6 5.24 -12.05 -7.42
C MET A 6 5.19 -10.51 -7.30
N ARG A 7 6.06 -9.82 -8.03
CA ARG A 7 6.05 -8.35 -8.10
C ARG A 7 4.92 -7.78 -8.97
N PHE A 8 4.26 -8.59 -9.77
CA PHE A 8 3.21 -8.12 -10.68
C PHE A 8 1.86 -7.98 -9.97
N CYS A 9 1.53 -8.86 -9.02
CA CYS A 9 0.36 -8.70 -8.15
C CYS A 9 0.59 -7.55 -7.16
N CYS A 10 1.78 -7.48 -6.54
CA CYS A 10 2.25 -6.31 -5.80
C CYS A 10 2.31 -5.04 -6.66
N PHE A 11 2.55 -5.12 -7.98
CA PHE A 11 2.68 -3.92 -8.83
C PHE A 11 1.34 -3.20 -9.07
N LEU A 12 0.21 -3.90 -9.01
CA LEU A 12 -1.12 -3.26 -9.04
C LEU A 12 -1.51 -2.75 -7.65
N LEU A 13 -1.17 -3.49 -6.60
CA LEU A 13 -1.23 -3.04 -5.20
C LEU A 13 -0.26 -1.88 -4.94
N VAL A 14 0.94 -1.95 -5.50
CA VAL A 14 1.98 -0.91 -5.46
C VAL A 14 1.57 0.35 -6.22
N LEU A 15 0.69 0.29 -7.22
CA LEU A 15 0.07 1.49 -7.83
C LEU A 15 -0.97 2.14 -6.89
N ILE A 16 -1.54 1.38 -5.96
CA ILE A 16 -2.48 1.87 -4.95
C ILE A 16 -1.75 2.14 -3.62
N PHE A 17 -0.64 1.44 -3.34
CA PHE A 17 0.07 1.39 -2.05
C PHE A 17 1.58 1.65 -2.13
N ARG A 18 2.12 2.18 -3.24
CA ARG A 18 3.52 2.59 -3.23
C ARG A 18 3.69 3.75 -2.26
N VAL A 19 4.02 3.40 -1.04
CA VAL A 19 4.70 4.28 -0.11
C VAL A 19 6.08 4.55 -0.70
N SER A 20 6.21 5.62 -1.48
CA SER A 20 7.48 6.06 -2.03
C SER A 20 8.27 6.78 -0.95
N PHE A 21 9.30 6.12 -0.44
CA PHE A 21 10.18 6.68 0.60
C PHE A 21 11.03 7.82 0.07
N VAL A 22 10.90 8.98 0.68
CA VAL A 22 11.77 10.13 0.44
C VAL A 22 12.61 10.42 1.67
N SER A 23 13.92 10.36 1.48
CA SER A 23 14.86 10.93 2.43
C SER A 23 14.82 12.45 2.34
N SER A 24 14.09 13.12 3.22
CA SER A 24 14.25 14.54 3.45
C SER A 24 15.27 14.77 4.58
N GLU A 25 16.01 15.90 4.53
CA GLU A 25 16.89 16.37 5.58
C GLU A 25 16.29 16.21 6.96
N GLN A 26 17.13 15.79 7.92
CA GLN A 26 16.73 15.66 9.32
C GLN A 26 16.16 16.99 9.83
N PRO A 27 14.90 17.05 10.25
CA PRO A 27 14.46 18.15 11.11
C PRO A 27 15.06 17.95 12.48
N ARG A 28 15.55 19.02 13.07
CA ARG A 28 15.90 19.10 14.49
C ARG A 28 14.75 18.54 15.32
N ALA A 29 15.10 17.77 16.36
CA ALA A 29 14.15 17.23 17.34
C ALA A 29 13.12 18.31 17.74
N SER A 30 11.88 18.11 17.36
CA SER A 30 10.77 18.91 17.84
C SER A 30 10.34 18.38 19.20
N ASP A 31 10.09 19.31 20.12
CA ASP A 31 9.58 19.08 21.47
C ASP A 31 8.33 18.16 21.43
N PRO A 32 8.30 17.04 22.19
CA PRO A 32 7.16 16.12 22.20
C PRO A 32 5.85 16.72 22.73
N SER A 33 5.87 17.93 23.31
CA SER A 33 4.69 18.60 23.86
C SER A 33 3.85 19.40 22.84
N GLN A 34 4.30 19.48 21.59
CA GLN A 34 3.57 20.16 20.51
C GLN A 34 3.18 19.18 19.39
N ILE A 35 2.31 18.22 19.73
CA ILE A 35 1.55 17.54 18.67
C ILE A 35 0.49 18.53 18.19
N PRO A 36 0.59 19.06 16.96
CA PRO A 36 -0.47 19.92 16.43
C PRO A 36 -1.77 19.13 16.47
N ALA A 37 -2.84 19.75 16.96
CA ALA A 37 -4.17 19.18 16.89
C ALA A 37 -4.42 18.75 15.44
N ILE A 38 -4.83 17.49 15.23
CA ILE A 38 -5.17 16.97 13.91
C ILE A 38 -6.29 17.86 13.36
N PRO A 39 -6.07 18.62 12.27
CA PRO A 39 -7.17 19.37 11.67
C PRO A 39 -8.28 18.39 11.31
N GLN A 40 -9.50 18.66 11.74
CA GLN A 40 -10.65 17.85 11.31
C GLN A 40 -10.74 17.90 9.78
N PRO A 41 -11.18 16.80 9.13
CA PRO A 41 -11.36 16.82 7.69
C PRO A 41 -12.30 17.97 7.33
N PRO A 42 -11.96 18.79 6.34
CA PRO A 42 -12.77 19.96 5.96
C PRO A 42 -14.13 19.57 5.37
N ILE A 43 -14.45 18.27 5.37
CA ILE A 43 -15.55 17.72 4.61
C ILE A 43 -16.54 17.03 5.53
N THR A 44 -17.74 17.57 5.60
CA THR A 44 -18.95 16.83 5.93
C THR A 44 -19.60 16.45 4.62
N PHE A 45 -19.68 15.16 4.30
CA PHE A 45 -20.42 14.75 3.11
C PHE A 45 -21.87 15.18 3.20
N GLN A 46 -22.29 15.95 2.21
CA GLN A 46 -23.68 16.35 2.03
C GLN A 46 -24.17 15.66 0.74
N PRO A 47 -24.57 14.38 0.83
CA PRO A 47 -25.12 13.69 -0.32
C PRO A 47 -26.48 14.32 -0.69
N ASP A 48 -26.82 14.22 -1.96
CA ASP A 48 -28.17 14.54 -2.38
C ASP A 48 -29.19 13.51 -1.84
N PRO A 49 -30.50 13.69 -2.06
CA PRO A 49 -31.52 12.73 -1.60
C PRO A 49 -31.35 11.30 -2.16
N SER A 50 -30.59 11.10 -3.22
CA SER A 50 -30.25 9.78 -3.77
C SER A 50 -29.01 9.16 -3.12
N GLY A 51 -28.32 9.89 -2.24
CA GLY A 51 -27.05 9.52 -1.64
C GLY A 51 -25.83 9.86 -2.52
N ALA A 52 -26.02 10.49 -3.69
CA ALA A 52 -24.90 10.85 -4.55
C ALA A 52 -24.00 11.89 -3.88
N VAL A 53 -22.70 11.61 -3.87
CA VAL A 53 -21.67 12.50 -3.34
C VAL A 53 -21.18 13.40 -4.47
N PRO A 54 -21.26 14.74 -4.31
CA PRO A 54 -20.75 15.65 -5.32
C PRO A 54 -19.27 15.40 -5.62
N GLN A 55 -18.92 15.32 -6.88
CA GLN A 55 -17.57 15.03 -7.35
C GLN A 55 -16.52 16.01 -6.76
N ALA A 56 -16.89 17.28 -6.59
CA ALA A 56 -16.02 18.29 -5.99
C ALA A 56 -15.68 17.96 -4.54
N GLN A 57 -16.65 17.50 -3.74
CA GLN A 57 -16.43 17.08 -2.35
C GLN A 57 -15.51 15.87 -2.28
N PHE A 58 -15.71 14.86 -3.13
CA PHE A 58 -14.85 13.69 -3.14
C PHE A 58 -13.42 14.06 -3.57
N ARG A 59 -13.26 14.95 -4.54
CA ARG A 59 -11.95 15.47 -4.95
C ARG A 59 -11.24 16.20 -3.82
N GLU A 60 -11.97 16.99 -3.04
CA GLU A 60 -11.42 17.70 -1.89
C GLU A 60 -10.95 16.71 -0.81
N LEU A 61 -11.74 15.66 -0.53
CA LEU A 61 -11.33 14.59 0.36
C LEU A 61 -10.04 13.90 -0.11
N LEU A 62 -9.95 13.57 -1.39
CA LEU A 62 -8.73 12.94 -1.93
C LEU A 62 -7.50 13.83 -1.80
N ARG A 63 -7.64 15.14 -2.00
CA ARG A 63 -6.53 16.10 -1.75
C ARG A 63 -6.12 16.10 -0.29
N TYR A 64 -7.09 16.21 0.60
CA TYR A 64 -6.85 16.19 2.04
C TYR A 64 -6.16 14.86 2.46
N ALA A 65 -6.66 13.71 2.00
CA ALA A 65 -6.06 12.42 2.28
C ALA A 65 -4.61 12.31 1.76
N GLN A 66 -4.32 12.84 0.58
CA GLN A 66 -2.96 12.86 0.03
C GLN A 66 -1.99 13.73 0.84
N ASP A 67 -2.45 14.89 1.32
CA ASP A 67 -1.62 15.77 2.17
C ASP A 67 -1.33 15.09 3.53
N ARG A 68 -2.30 14.36 4.06
CA ARG A 68 -2.14 13.54 5.28
C ARG A 68 -1.22 12.35 5.07
N GLU A 69 -1.27 11.72 3.90
CA GLU A 69 -0.39 10.59 3.58
C GLU A 69 1.09 10.97 3.64
N VAL A 70 1.47 12.16 3.19
CA VAL A 70 2.85 12.67 3.32
C VAL A 70 3.31 12.72 4.79
N GLU A 71 2.43 13.13 5.71
CA GLU A 71 2.75 13.13 7.14
C GLU A 71 2.76 11.72 7.73
N ASN A 72 1.87 10.86 7.27
CA ASN A 72 1.82 9.46 7.65
C ASN A 72 3.10 8.71 7.24
N GLU A 73 3.58 8.90 6.00
CA GLU A 73 4.84 8.36 5.50
C GLU A 73 6.05 8.76 6.35
N LYS A 74 6.12 10.03 6.79
CA LYS A 74 7.19 10.47 7.67
C LYS A 74 7.22 9.72 8.99
N ARG A 75 6.03 9.45 9.56
CA ARG A 75 5.90 8.74 10.84
C ARG A 75 6.12 7.23 10.69
N LEU A 76 5.71 6.65 9.57
CA LEU A 76 5.95 5.24 9.25
C LEU A 76 7.43 4.87 9.33
N ARG A 77 8.32 5.79 8.96
CA ARG A 77 9.78 5.59 9.04
C ARG A 77 10.32 5.31 10.43
N ASP A 78 9.55 5.64 11.46
CA ASP A 78 9.89 5.36 12.84
C ASP A 78 9.41 3.97 13.30
N TYR A 79 8.83 3.18 12.40
CA TYR A 79 8.26 1.88 12.73
C TYR A 79 8.94 0.73 12.00
N THR A 80 9.08 -0.38 12.71
CA THR A 80 9.31 -1.71 12.15
C THR A 80 8.07 -2.56 12.40
N TYR A 81 7.88 -3.60 11.61
CA TYR A 81 6.73 -4.48 11.75
C TYR A 81 7.00 -5.86 11.15
N VAL A 82 6.10 -6.78 11.40
CA VAL A 82 6.11 -8.13 10.82
C VAL A 82 4.97 -8.25 9.83
N GLU A 83 5.30 -8.68 8.62
CA GLU A 83 4.38 -9.06 7.55
C GLU A 83 4.35 -10.56 7.42
N ARG A 84 3.14 -11.16 7.37
CA ARG A 84 2.94 -12.56 7.02
C ARG A 84 2.09 -12.66 5.76
N GLU A 85 2.68 -13.18 4.71
CA GLU A 85 2.05 -13.48 3.43
C GLU A 85 1.66 -14.96 3.39
N GLU A 86 0.42 -15.25 3.01
CA GLU A 86 -0.07 -16.59 2.70
C GLU A 86 -0.58 -16.61 1.25
N GLU A 87 0.07 -17.40 0.39
CA GLU A 87 -0.23 -17.53 -1.03
C GLU A 87 -0.88 -18.89 -1.30
N HIS A 88 -2.12 -18.88 -1.79
CA HIS A 88 -2.83 -20.07 -2.25
C HIS A 88 -2.83 -20.11 -3.77
N LYS A 89 -2.13 -21.07 -4.35
CA LYS A 89 -2.21 -21.36 -5.78
C LYS A 89 -3.44 -22.22 -6.06
N LEU A 90 -4.29 -21.76 -6.95
CA LEU A 90 -5.54 -22.43 -7.28
C LEU A 90 -5.41 -23.23 -8.57
N ASP A 91 -6.18 -24.32 -8.68
CA ASP A 91 -6.38 -25.04 -9.94
C ASP A 91 -7.43 -24.33 -10.83
N GLY A 92 -7.68 -24.89 -12.02
CA GLY A 92 -8.67 -24.34 -12.96
C GLY A 92 -10.12 -24.41 -12.45
N SER A 93 -10.38 -25.11 -11.35
CA SER A 93 -11.70 -25.22 -10.70
C SER A 93 -11.79 -24.35 -9.44
N GLY A 94 -10.71 -23.62 -9.09
CA GLY A 94 -10.65 -22.73 -7.92
C GLY A 94 -10.31 -23.45 -6.61
N ASN A 95 -9.89 -24.73 -6.65
CA ASN A 95 -9.45 -25.43 -5.44
C ASN A 95 -7.97 -25.12 -5.15
N VAL A 96 -7.63 -25.05 -3.87
CA VAL A 96 -6.24 -24.82 -3.44
C VAL A 96 -5.36 -26.01 -3.82
N LYS A 97 -4.39 -25.77 -4.68
CA LYS A 97 -3.39 -26.75 -5.12
C LYS A 97 -2.13 -26.70 -4.28
N LYS A 98 -1.76 -25.54 -3.80
CA LYS A 98 -0.56 -25.32 -3.00
C LYS A 98 -0.74 -24.09 -2.14
N THR A 99 -0.28 -24.16 -0.90
CA THR A 99 -0.14 -23.01 0.00
C THR A 99 1.34 -22.77 0.26
N GLU A 100 1.78 -21.53 0.22
CA GLU A 100 3.11 -21.09 0.64
C GLU A 100 2.95 -19.94 1.62
N THR A 101 3.67 -19.97 2.75
CA THR A 101 3.68 -18.84 3.67
C THR A 101 5.08 -18.25 3.79
N ARG A 102 5.14 -16.95 3.95
CA ARG A 102 6.37 -16.21 4.18
C ARG A 102 6.14 -15.18 5.26
N THR A 103 6.99 -15.18 6.27
CA THR A 103 6.96 -14.14 7.30
C THR A 103 8.23 -13.31 7.15
N ARG A 104 8.05 -11.99 7.05
CA ARG A 104 9.12 -11.01 6.90
C ARG A 104 9.08 -10.03 8.06
N GLU A 105 10.23 -9.62 8.52
CA GLU A 105 10.39 -8.42 9.32
C GLU A 105 10.72 -7.26 8.39
N VAL A 106 9.97 -6.18 8.49
CA VAL A 106 10.19 -4.97 7.69
C VAL A 106 10.91 -3.94 8.55
N LEU A 107 12.09 -3.56 8.08
CA LEU A 107 13.04 -2.69 8.76
C LEU A 107 13.15 -1.37 8.00
N GLN A 108 13.48 -0.30 8.72
CA GLN A 108 13.80 0.99 8.12
C GLN A 108 15.33 1.21 8.09
N VAL A 109 15.89 1.29 6.90
CA VAL A 109 17.34 1.45 6.68
C VAL A 109 17.60 2.68 5.81
N TYR A 110 18.16 3.74 6.37
CA TYR A 110 18.39 5.03 5.70
C TYR A 110 17.12 5.63 5.08
N GLY A 111 15.95 5.40 5.72
CA GLY A 111 14.65 5.87 5.25
C GLY A 111 14.00 4.98 4.17
N GLU A 112 14.58 3.83 3.87
CA GLU A 112 14.05 2.84 2.93
C GLU A 112 13.53 1.62 3.67
N GLU A 113 12.43 1.05 3.21
CA GLU A 113 11.95 -0.24 3.71
C GLU A 113 12.79 -1.39 3.18
N VAL A 114 13.21 -2.24 4.09
CA VAL A 114 14.00 -3.43 3.78
C VAL A 114 13.37 -4.65 4.44
N GLU A 115 12.97 -5.60 3.62
CA GLU A 115 12.36 -6.85 4.07
C GLU A 115 13.43 -7.89 4.41
N ARG A 116 13.35 -8.45 5.61
CA ARG A 116 14.12 -9.60 6.05
C ARG A 116 13.20 -10.80 6.23
N LEU A 117 13.35 -11.83 5.41
CA LEU A 117 12.62 -13.08 5.60
C LEU A 117 13.05 -13.73 6.91
N ILE A 118 12.09 -14.11 7.75
CA ILE A 118 12.34 -14.73 9.07
C ILE A 118 11.73 -16.12 9.19
N ALA A 119 10.69 -16.45 8.39
CA ALA A 119 10.10 -17.78 8.34
C ALA A 119 9.53 -18.12 6.96
N LYS A 120 9.48 -19.41 6.63
CA LYS A 120 8.81 -20.00 5.48
C LYS A 120 7.94 -21.16 5.92
N ASP A 121 6.73 -21.25 5.38
CA ASP A 121 5.75 -22.29 5.73
C ASP A 121 5.60 -22.41 7.26
N ASP A 122 5.50 -21.21 7.91
CA ASP A 122 5.40 -21.02 9.35
C ASP A 122 6.54 -21.65 10.19
N LYS A 123 7.68 -21.95 9.55
CA LYS A 123 8.88 -22.47 10.20
C LYS A 123 10.00 -21.43 10.13
N PRO A 124 10.73 -21.21 11.24
CA PRO A 124 11.93 -20.36 11.21
C PRO A 124 12.90 -20.79 10.12
N LEU A 125 13.63 -19.84 9.59
CA LEU A 125 14.70 -20.14 8.63
C LEU A 125 15.80 -20.97 9.27
N SER A 126 16.46 -21.81 8.46
CA SER A 126 17.72 -22.44 8.86
C SER A 126 18.82 -21.39 9.05
N ASP A 127 19.88 -21.73 9.82
CA ASP A 127 21.02 -20.83 10.06
C ASP A 127 21.65 -20.33 8.74
N ALA A 128 21.75 -21.21 7.74
CA ALA A 128 22.29 -20.87 6.43
C ALA A 128 21.40 -19.88 5.66
N GLU A 129 20.06 -20.00 5.78
CA GLU A 129 19.12 -19.04 5.17
C GLU A 129 19.10 -17.72 5.92
N SER A 130 19.09 -17.76 7.25
CA SER A 130 19.17 -16.56 8.10
C SER A 130 20.41 -15.75 7.79
N LYS A 131 21.57 -16.41 7.64
CA LYS A 131 22.83 -15.75 7.25
C LYS A 131 22.71 -15.09 5.86
N LYS A 132 22.07 -15.72 4.90
CA LYS A 132 21.84 -15.10 3.57
C LYS A 132 20.95 -13.88 3.64
N GLU A 133 19.92 -13.89 4.48
CA GLU A 133 19.07 -12.72 4.69
C GLU A 133 19.86 -11.59 5.36
N GLU A 134 20.68 -11.87 6.37
CA GLU A 134 21.57 -10.89 7.00
C GLU A 134 22.54 -10.28 5.99
N GLU A 135 23.16 -11.10 5.13
CA GLU A 135 24.04 -10.61 4.06
C GLU A 135 23.30 -9.69 3.07
N LYS A 136 21.99 -9.94 2.78
CA LYS A 136 21.18 -9.05 1.95
C LYS A 136 20.98 -7.69 2.62
N ILE A 137 20.58 -7.70 3.90
CA ILE A 137 20.39 -6.48 4.69
C ILE A 137 21.69 -5.69 4.72
N GLN A 138 22.83 -6.36 5.00
CA GLN A 138 24.13 -5.71 5.05
C GLN A 138 24.54 -5.08 3.69
N LYS A 139 24.19 -5.73 2.57
CA LYS A 139 24.40 -5.15 1.23
C LYS A 139 23.58 -3.88 1.01
N VAL A 140 22.32 -3.87 1.48
CA VAL A 140 21.47 -2.68 1.40
C VAL A 140 22.03 -1.55 2.26
N ILE A 141 22.40 -1.84 3.51
CA ILE A 141 23.05 -0.89 4.42
C ILE A 141 24.28 -0.28 3.76
N ASN A 142 25.18 -1.13 3.21
CA ASN A 142 26.41 -0.67 2.58
C ASN A 142 26.16 0.17 1.32
N LYS A 143 25.11 -0.17 0.53
CA LYS A 143 24.70 0.59 -0.65
C LYS A 143 24.33 2.03 -0.26
N TYR A 144 23.48 2.21 0.74
CA TYR A 144 23.00 3.53 1.14
C TYR A 144 24.06 4.31 1.94
N LYS A 145 24.83 3.62 2.79
CA LYS A 145 25.95 4.23 3.53
C LYS A 145 26.99 4.86 2.60
N ASN A 146 27.23 4.21 1.45
CA ASN A 146 28.26 4.63 0.48
C ASN A 146 27.63 5.31 -0.77
N GLU A 147 26.36 5.69 -0.71
CA GLU A 147 25.69 6.36 -1.82
C GLU A 147 26.32 7.75 -2.06
N SER A 148 26.75 8.01 -3.29
CA SER A 148 27.24 9.33 -3.65
C SER A 148 26.11 10.38 -3.66
N GLU A 149 26.44 11.65 -3.38
CA GLU A 149 25.46 12.74 -3.44
C GLU A 149 24.73 12.82 -4.77
N SER A 150 25.44 12.58 -5.89
CA SER A 150 24.82 12.58 -7.22
C SER A 150 23.83 11.44 -7.39
N SER A 151 24.13 10.25 -6.89
CA SER A 151 23.21 9.09 -6.92
C SER A 151 22.00 9.32 -6.04
N ARG A 152 22.21 9.84 -4.82
CA ARG A 152 21.16 10.21 -3.89
C ARG A 152 20.20 11.23 -4.52
N ARG A 153 20.74 12.29 -5.12
CA ARG A 153 19.91 13.31 -5.79
C ARG A 153 19.06 12.71 -6.92
N LYS A 154 19.64 11.88 -7.77
CA LYS A 154 18.89 11.21 -8.86
C LYS A 154 17.79 10.30 -8.32
N ARG A 155 18.05 9.59 -7.21
CA ARG A 155 17.04 8.76 -6.55
C ARG A 155 15.89 9.60 -6.03
N LEU A 156 16.17 10.68 -5.30
CA LEU A 156 15.17 11.59 -4.77
C LEU A 156 14.33 12.27 -5.87
N GLU A 157 14.97 12.70 -6.98
CA GLU A 157 14.27 13.27 -8.14
C GLU A 157 13.32 12.25 -8.78
N LYS A 158 13.74 10.98 -8.88
CA LYS A 158 12.90 9.90 -9.39
C LYS A 158 11.69 9.62 -8.48
N GLU A 159 11.93 9.53 -7.19
CA GLU A 159 10.90 9.30 -6.18
C GLU A 159 9.87 10.45 -6.16
N GLU A 160 10.33 11.71 -6.25
CA GLU A 160 9.44 12.86 -6.33
C GLU A 160 8.58 12.82 -7.60
N LYS A 161 9.16 12.43 -8.73
CA LYS A 161 8.42 12.27 -9.98
C LYS A 161 7.35 11.18 -9.86
N GLU A 162 7.70 10.02 -9.31
CA GLU A 162 6.78 8.90 -9.07
C GLU A 162 5.62 9.33 -8.17
N ARG A 163 5.90 10.08 -7.10
CA ARG A 163 4.89 10.63 -6.21
C ARG A 163 3.95 11.63 -6.89
N GLN A 164 4.47 12.48 -7.76
CA GLN A 164 3.64 13.40 -8.53
C GLN A 164 2.72 12.65 -9.52
N GLU A 165 3.20 11.58 -10.14
CA GLU A 165 2.39 10.73 -11.00
C GLU A 165 1.29 10.02 -10.21
N GLU A 166 1.62 9.51 -9.01
CA GLU A 166 0.67 8.89 -8.10
C GLU A 166 -0.41 9.88 -7.61
N ARG A 167 -0.01 11.09 -7.22
CA ARG A 167 -0.97 12.15 -6.86
C ARG A 167 -1.95 12.45 -7.99
N LYS A 168 -1.49 12.54 -9.22
CA LYS A 168 -2.35 12.74 -10.39
C LYS A 168 -3.32 11.57 -10.56
N PHE A 169 -2.82 10.33 -10.43
CA PHE A 169 -3.65 9.13 -10.52
C PHE A 169 -4.77 9.14 -9.47
N VAL A 170 -4.44 9.40 -8.20
CA VAL A 170 -5.42 9.44 -7.10
C VAL A 170 -6.46 10.54 -7.33
N LEU A 171 -6.06 11.73 -7.76
CA LEU A 171 -7.02 12.82 -8.04
C LEU A 171 -7.92 12.51 -9.24
N GLU A 172 -7.46 11.72 -10.19
CA GLU A 172 -8.27 11.32 -11.34
C GLU A 172 -9.36 10.30 -10.97
N ILE A 173 -9.23 9.61 -9.83
CA ILE A 173 -10.30 8.75 -9.28
C ILE A 173 -11.60 9.57 -9.13
N ALA A 174 -11.51 10.83 -8.67
CA ALA A 174 -12.69 11.68 -8.56
C ALA A 174 -13.38 11.95 -9.91
N ASP A 175 -12.64 11.94 -11.01
CA ASP A 175 -13.19 12.12 -12.36
C ASP A 175 -13.73 10.84 -12.97
N ALA A 176 -13.13 9.70 -12.60
CA ALA A 176 -13.42 8.40 -13.20
C ALA A 176 -14.68 7.72 -12.65
N PHE A 177 -15.13 8.12 -11.43
CA PHE A 177 -16.20 7.43 -10.73
C PHE A 177 -17.37 8.36 -10.39
N ASN A 178 -18.56 7.76 -10.30
CA ASN A 178 -19.70 8.30 -9.56
C ASN A 178 -19.66 7.71 -8.15
N PHE A 179 -19.79 8.54 -7.14
CA PHE A 179 -19.72 8.14 -5.74
C PHE A 179 -21.08 8.27 -5.07
N ARG A 180 -21.41 7.32 -4.19
CA ARG A 180 -22.64 7.29 -3.42
C ARG A 180 -22.32 6.95 -1.96
N LEU A 181 -22.76 7.81 -1.03
CA LEU A 181 -22.75 7.51 0.39
C LEU A 181 -23.85 6.49 0.68
N VAL A 182 -23.45 5.27 1.03
CA VAL A 182 -24.39 4.16 1.28
C VAL A 182 -24.72 3.96 2.75
N GLY A 183 -23.93 4.56 3.63
CA GLY A 183 -24.20 4.50 5.08
C GLY A 183 -22.98 4.87 5.92
N SER A 184 -23.03 4.39 7.15
CA SER A 184 -21.95 4.50 8.14
C SER A 184 -21.78 3.17 8.83
N GLU A 185 -20.53 2.82 9.13
CA GLU A 185 -20.16 1.63 9.90
C GLU A 185 -19.13 1.98 10.95
N THR A 186 -19.09 1.20 12.03
CA THR A 186 -18.03 1.30 13.04
C THR A 186 -17.01 0.19 12.80
N LEU A 187 -15.77 0.56 12.47
CA LEU A 187 -14.64 -0.34 12.27
C LEU A 187 -13.58 -0.07 13.35
N ASP A 188 -13.18 -1.09 14.09
CA ASP A 188 -12.20 -1.00 15.20
C ASP A 188 -12.51 0.16 16.19
N GLY A 189 -13.79 0.40 16.49
CA GLY A 189 -14.26 1.47 17.38
C GLY A 189 -14.31 2.88 16.77
N ARG A 190 -14.02 3.02 15.48
CA ARG A 190 -14.02 4.29 14.75
C ARG A 190 -15.21 4.38 13.79
N GLU A 191 -15.92 5.49 13.84
CA GLU A 191 -17.03 5.73 12.91
C GLU A 191 -16.51 6.06 11.50
N THR A 192 -17.05 5.38 10.49
CA THR A 192 -16.68 5.58 9.11
C THR A 192 -17.89 5.93 8.24
N TRP A 193 -17.66 6.71 7.19
CA TRP A 193 -18.57 6.77 6.04
C TRP A 193 -18.27 5.60 5.11
N VAL A 194 -19.33 4.97 4.59
CA VAL A 194 -19.22 3.93 3.56
C VAL A 194 -19.62 4.54 2.23
N ILE A 195 -18.66 4.64 1.31
CA ILE A 195 -18.84 5.25 0.00
C ILE A 195 -18.62 4.20 -1.08
N GLU A 196 -19.61 4.04 -1.93
CA GLU A 196 -19.55 3.16 -3.12
C GLU A 196 -19.15 3.97 -4.34
N GLY A 197 -18.23 3.42 -5.15
CA GLY A 197 -17.76 4.00 -6.39
C GLY A 197 -18.04 3.10 -7.58
N GLU A 198 -18.70 3.64 -8.60
CA GLU A 198 -18.92 2.97 -9.88
C GLU A 198 -18.33 3.78 -11.03
N PRO A 199 -17.76 3.14 -12.06
CA PRO A 199 -17.20 3.86 -13.21
C PRO A 199 -18.23 4.80 -13.84
N ARG A 200 -17.80 6.02 -14.10
CA ARG A 200 -18.66 7.02 -14.76
C ARG A 200 -18.74 6.77 -16.26
N ALA A 201 -19.95 6.72 -16.79
CA ALA A 201 -20.16 6.66 -18.22
C ALA A 201 -19.54 7.89 -18.92
N GLY A 202 -18.83 7.66 -20.02
CA GLY A 202 -18.18 8.74 -20.78
C GLY A 202 -16.90 9.30 -20.12
N TYR A 203 -16.36 8.64 -19.09
CA TYR A 203 -15.05 9.01 -18.56
C TYR A 203 -13.95 8.78 -19.60
N GLU A 204 -13.18 9.82 -19.87
CA GLU A 204 -12.01 9.78 -20.74
C GLU A 204 -10.73 9.90 -19.90
N PRO A 205 -9.87 8.86 -19.89
CA PRO A 205 -8.61 8.88 -19.14
C PRO A 205 -7.66 9.97 -19.63
N LYS A 206 -7.11 10.76 -18.73
CA LYS A 206 -6.11 11.79 -19.03
C LYS A 206 -4.72 11.21 -19.26
N GLU A 207 -4.44 10.11 -18.55
CA GLU A 207 -3.15 9.43 -18.60
C GLU A 207 -3.34 7.97 -19.04
N ARG A 208 -2.26 7.37 -19.59
CA ARG A 208 -2.31 5.96 -19.99
C ARG A 208 -2.53 5.02 -18.79
N SER A 209 -1.98 5.35 -17.64
CA SER A 209 -2.13 4.61 -16.38
C SER A 209 -3.56 4.62 -15.85
N THR A 210 -4.31 5.71 -16.05
CA THR A 210 -5.67 5.88 -15.52
C THR A 210 -6.74 5.18 -16.34
N LYS A 211 -6.40 4.61 -17.51
CA LYS A 211 -7.31 3.77 -18.31
C LYS A 211 -7.89 2.59 -17.54
N ILE A 212 -7.18 2.12 -16.52
CA ILE A 212 -7.64 1.00 -15.71
C ILE A 212 -8.78 1.38 -14.76
N LEU A 213 -8.97 2.66 -14.43
CA LEU A 213 -9.98 3.11 -13.47
C LEU A 213 -11.39 2.69 -13.89
N SER A 214 -11.72 2.78 -15.18
CA SER A 214 -13.02 2.35 -15.70
C SER A 214 -13.26 0.84 -15.62
N LYS A 215 -12.26 0.05 -15.22
CA LYS A 215 -12.34 -1.41 -15.11
C LYS A 215 -12.64 -1.89 -13.69
N PHE A 216 -12.79 -0.99 -12.74
CA PHE A 216 -13.02 -1.31 -11.34
C PHE A 216 -14.32 -0.69 -10.83
N LYS A 217 -14.87 -1.31 -9.80
CA LYS A 217 -15.85 -0.72 -8.89
C LYS A 217 -15.48 -1.11 -7.48
N GLY A 218 -16.01 -0.42 -6.48
CA GLY A 218 -15.70 -0.81 -5.11
C GLY A 218 -16.33 0.08 -4.07
N ARG A 219 -15.94 -0.17 -2.83
CA ARG A 219 -16.30 0.59 -1.65
C ARG A 219 -15.07 1.06 -0.92
N VAL A 220 -15.19 2.21 -0.28
CA VAL A 220 -14.21 2.74 0.64
C VAL A 220 -14.89 3.14 1.94
N TRP A 221 -14.27 2.77 3.06
CA TRP A 221 -14.64 3.21 4.39
C TRP A 221 -13.67 4.31 4.82
N ILE A 222 -14.22 5.47 5.16
CA ILE A 222 -13.44 6.66 5.48
C ILE A 222 -13.75 7.08 6.90
N ASP A 223 -12.72 7.16 7.74
CA ASP A 223 -12.81 7.63 9.11
C ASP A 223 -13.39 9.04 9.16
N LYS A 224 -14.47 9.23 9.93
CA LYS A 224 -15.19 10.50 10.01
C LYS A 224 -14.39 11.60 10.70
N THR A 225 -13.48 11.22 11.59
CA THR A 225 -12.69 12.15 12.40
C THR A 225 -11.48 12.67 11.63
N GLU A 226 -10.80 11.79 10.87
CA GLU A 226 -9.53 12.09 10.25
C GLU A 226 -9.56 12.12 8.72
N GLY A 227 -10.68 11.68 8.10
CA GLY A 227 -10.78 11.63 6.64
C GLY A 227 -9.86 10.62 5.98
N GLN A 228 -9.25 9.71 6.75
CA GLN A 228 -8.38 8.66 6.24
C GLN A 228 -9.22 7.45 5.83
N TRP A 229 -8.83 6.77 4.75
CA TRP A 229 -9.44 5.50 4.43
C TRP A 229 -9.04 4.44 5.46
N VAL A 230 -9.98 3.59 5.85
CA VAL A 230 -9.78 2.52 6.83
C VAL A 230 -9.86 1.16 6.16
N ARG A 231 -10.77 1.02 5.19
CA ARG A 231 -10.96 -0.20 4.41
C ARG A 231 -11.27 0.13 2.96
N LEU A 232 -10.76 -0.70 2.07
CA LEU A 232 -11.07 -0.72 0.64
C LEU A 232 -11.57 -2.12 0.27
N ASP A 233 -12.57 -2.16 -0.61
CA ASP A 233 -13.09 -3.37 -1.25
C ASP A 233 -13.29 -3.06 -2.73
N ILE A 234 -12.44 -3.61 -3.59
CA ILE A 234 -12.37 -3.25 -5.01
C ILE A 234 -12.44 -4.50 -5.88
N THR A 235 -13.32 -4.49 -6.87
CA THR A 235 -13.48 -5.60 -7.82
C THR A 235 -13.27 -5.14 -9.25
N ALA A 236 -12.51 -5.90 -10.03
CA ALA A 236 -12.41 -5.71 -11.47
C ALA A 236 -13.67 -6.19 -12.17
N ILE A 237 -14.37 -5.27 -12.83
CA ILE A 237 -15.62 -5.54 -13.58
C ILE A 237 -15.38 -5.89 -15.05
N ASP A 238 -14.15 -5.73 -15.52
CA ASP A 238 -13.72 -6.08 -16.87
C ASP A 238 -12.26 -6.52 -16.84
N SER A 239 -11.81 -7.19 -17.91
CA SER A 239 -10.41 -7.61 -18.04
C SER A 239 -9.46 -6.44 -18.26
N ILE A 240 -8.27 -6.51 -17.66
CA ILE A 240 -7.23 -5.50 -17.73
C ILE A 240 -6.05 -6.07 -18.50
N SER A 241 -5.64 -5.39 -19.58
CA SER A 241 -4.43 -5.76 -20.33
C SER A 241 -3.30 -4.80 -19.99
N VAL A 242 -2.15 -5.35 -19.61
CA VAL A 242 -0.94 -4.60 -19.28
C VAL A 242 0.14 -4.92 -20.30
N GLY A 243 0.71 -3.87 -20.92
CA GLY A 243 1.80 -4.03 -21.87
C GLY A 243 1.44 -4.87 -23.10
N TRP A 244 0.36 -4.51 -23.79
CA TRP A 244 -0.16 -5.09 -25.03
C TRP A 244 -0.48 -6.61 -24.92
N PHE A 245 0.50 -7.46 -24.70
CA PHE A 245 0.33 -8.92 -24.53
C PHE A 245 1.14 -9.51 -23.36
N LEU A 246 1.76 -8.64 -22.55
CA LEU A 246 2.61 -9.10 -21.44
C LEU A 246 1.80 -9.71 -20.30
N ALA A 247 0.65 -9.10 -19.98
CA ALA A 247 -0.23 -9.64 -18.97
C ALA A 247 -1.69 -9.29 -19.25
N ARG A 248 -2.58 -10.20 -18.90
CA ARG A 248 -4.03 -9.99 -18.89
C ARG A 248 -4.59 -10.49 -17.56
N ILE A 249 -5.16 -9.58 -16.80
CA ILE A 249 -5.89 -9.87 -15.58
C ILE A 249 -7.35 -10.04 -15.98
N HIS A 250 -7.97 -11.12 -15.55
CA HIS A 250 -9.35 -11.40 -15.87
C HIS A 250 -10.31 -10.60 -14.98
N LYS A 251 -11.54 -10.40 -15.46
CA LYS A 251 -12.65 -9.89 -14.67
C LYS A 251 -12.83 -10.73 -13.41
N GLY A 252 -13.17 -10.09 -12.27
CA GLY A 252 -13.38 -10.74 -10.99
C GLY A 252 -12.15 -10.71 -10.08
N MET A 253 -11.01 -10.13 -10.50
CA MET A 253 -9.96 -9.77 -9.57
C MET A 253 -10.57 -8.96 -8.43
N HIS A 254 -10.25 -9.34 -7.18
CA HIS A 254 -10.77 -8.72 -5.98
C HIS A 254 -9.63 -8.32 -5.06
N ILE A 255 -9.73 -7.14 -4.48
CA ILE A 255 -8.75 -6.58 -3.54
C ILE A 255 -9.52 -6.07 -2.32
N GLU A 256 -9.15 -6.56 -1.16
CA GLU A 256 -9.51 -5.97 0.12
C GLU A 256 -8.24 -5.44 0.79
N ALA A 257 -8.35 -4.26 1.40
CA ALA A 257 -7.25 -3.71 2.17
C ALA A 257 -7.79 -2.97 3.40
N GLU A 258 -7.11 -3.15 4.52
CA GLU A 258 -7.45 -2.51 5.78
C GLU A 258 -6.23 -1.82 6.37
N GLN A 259 -6.46 -0.67 6.99
CA GLN A 259 -5.50 0.05 7.82
C GLN A 259 -5.97 0.10 9.26
N THR A 260 -5.02 0.26 10.16
CA THR A 260 -5.27 0.52 11.58
C THR A 260 -4.43 1.67 12.08
N LYS A 261 -4.92 2.38 13.08
CA LYS A 261 -4.18 3.47 13.69
C LYS A 261 -3.34 2.96 14.84
N ILE A 262 -2.03 3.14 14.75
CA ILE A 262 -1.05 2.72 15.74
C ILE A 262 -0.64 3.93 16.60
N ASN A 263 -0.65 3.75 17.94
CA ASN A 263 -0.28 4.77 18.93
C ASN A 263 -1.01 6.11 18.75
N ASP A 264 -2.20 6.12 18.18
CA ASP A 264 -2.98 7.33 17.82
C ASP A 264 -2.24 8.35 16.95
N GLU A 265 -1.16 7.96 16.27
CA GLU A 265 -0.32 8.88 15.51
C GLU A 265 -0.12 8.54 14.04
N VAL A 266 -0.19 7.25 13.65
CA VAL A 266 0.11 6.80 12.29
C VAL A 266 -0.88 5.74 11.84
N TRP A 267 -1.31 5.83 10.58
CA TRP A 267 -2.11 4.80 9.93
C TRP A 267 -1.19 3.81 9.20
N LEU A 268 -1.33 2.55 9.52
CA LEU A 268 -0.47 1.48 9.01
C LEU A 268 -1.32 0.33 8.47
N PRO A 269 -0.83 -0.45 7.50
CA PRO A 269 -1.51 -1.62 6.99
C PRO A 269 -1.90 -2.57 8.14
N LYS A 270 -3.07 -3.17 8.05
CA LYS A 270 -3.53 -4.22 8.97
C LYS A 270 -3.68 -5.54 8.26
N HIS A 271 -4.30 -5.49 7.09
CA HIS A 271 -4.60 -6.67 6.29
C HIS A 271 -4.75 -6.29 4.82
N VAL A 272 -4.28 -7.16 3.94
CA VAL A 272 -4.50 -7.07 2.49
C VAL A 272 -4.83 -8.46 1.96
N ALA A 273 -5.93 -8.59 1.23
CA ALA A 273 -6.28 -9.81 0.53
C ALA A 273 -6.47 -9.54 -0.96
N VAL A 274 -5.89 -10.38 -1.80
CA VAL A 274 -5.99 -10.27 -3.25
C VAL A 274 -6.34 -11.61 -3.85
N ARG A 275 -7.46 -11.64 -4.58
CA ARG A 275 -7.78 -12.77 -5.48
C ARG A 275 -7.53 -12.35 -6.91
N VAL A 276 -6.68 -13.08 -7.61
CA VAL A 276 -6.34 -12.77 -9.00
C VAL A 276 -6.36 -14.00 -9.88
N ASP A 277 -7.02 -13.87 -11.04
CA ASP A 277 -6.87 -14.77 -12.18
C ASP A 277 -6.25 -13.96 -13.32
N ALA A 278 -5.04 -14.35 -13.72
CA ALA A 278 -4.28 -13.62 -14.74
C ALA A 278 -3.54 -14.59 -15.66
N ARG A 279 -3.26 -14.09 -16.88
CA ARG A 279 -2.40 -14.79 -17.86
C ARG A 279 -1.21 -13.92 -18.20
N LEU A 280 -0.01 -14.48 -18.08
CA LEU A 280 1.23 -13.81 -18.47
C LEU A 280 1.77 -14.37 -19.78
N ALA A 281 2.22 -13.47 -20.68
CA ALA A 281 2.83 -13.79 -21.97
C ALA A 281 2.08 -14.86 -22.76
N LEU A 282 0.75 -14.86 -22.70
CA LEU A 282 -0.18 -15.81 -23.34
C LEU A 282 -0.01 -17.29 -22.93
N LEU A 283 1.00 -17.62 -22.12
CA LEU A 283 1.39 -19.03 -21.86
C LEU A 283 1.21 -19.45 -20.41
N LYS A 284 1.38 -18.55 -19.45
CA LYS A 284 1.34 -18.91 -18.03
C LYS A 284 0.11 -18.31 -17.36
N SER A 285 -0.78 -19.18 -16.87
CA SER A 285 -1.91 -18.79 -16.04
C SER A 285 -1.47 -18.67 -14.59
N TYR A 286 -1.99 -17.65 -13.91
CA TYR A 286 -1.89 -17.42 -12.49
C TYR A 286 -3.31 -17.34 -11.96
N ASN A 287 -3.63 -18.20 -11.02
CA ASN A 287 -4.88 -18.18 -10.28
C ASN A 287 -4.50 -18.33 -8.82
N GLU A 288 -4.53 -17.24 -8.11
CA GLU A 288 -3.92 -17.13 -6.77
C GLU A 288 -4.81 -16.29 -5.85
N ASP A 289 -4.94 -16.75 -4.60
CA ASP A 289 -5.41 -15.95 -3.48
C ASP A 289 -4.19 -15.63 -2.61
N VAL A 290 -3.98 -14.36 -2.32
CA VAL A 290 -2.90 -13.88 -1.45
C VAL A 290 -3.53 -13.17 -0.27
N ASP A 291 -3.09 -13.51 0.93
CA ASP A 291 -3.49 -12.90 2.19
C ASP A 291 -2.25 -12.40 2.93
N GLU A 292 -2.21 -11.11 3.20
CA GLU A 292 -1.12 -10.44 3.90
C GLU A 292 -1.63 -9.83 5.21
N THR A 293 -1.02 -10.20 6.33
CA THR A 293 -1.31 -9.64 7.65
C THR A 293 -0.09 -8.91 8.20
N PHE A 294 -0.34 -7.76 8.80
CA PHE A 294 0.70 -6.87 9.35
C PHE A 294 0.50 -6.73 10.84
N ARG A 295 1.57 -6.93 11.60
CA ARG A 295 1.52 -6.97 13.07
C ARG A 295 2.84 -6.59 13.72
N ASP A 296 2.84 -6.54 15.04
CA ASP A 296 4.04 -6.31 15.86
C ASP A 296 4.73 -4.98 15.53
N TYR A 297 3.93 -3.94 15.30
CA TYR A 297 4.41 -2.59 15.06
C TYR A 297 5.22 -2.07 16.25
N LYS A 298 6.49 -1.72 16.01
CA LYS A 298 7.40 -1.21 17.03
C LYS A 298 7.97 0.12 16.59
N LYS A 299 7.76 1.16 17.40
CA LYS A 299 8.38 2.46 17.20
C LYS A 299 9.81 2.43 17.73
N PHE A 300 10.78 2.79 16.90
CA PHE A 300 12.14 2.99 17.33
C PHE A 300 12.48 4.48 17.35
N ARG A 301 13.27 4.89 18.35
CA ARG A 301 13.80 6.26 18.40
C ARG A 301 15.08 6.32 17.57
N THR A 302 15.21 7.35 16.75
CA THR A 302 16.32 7.56 15.81
C THR A 302 17.70 7.73 16.49
N GLU A 303 17.80 7.69 17.82
CA GLU A 303 19.04 7.72 18.57
C GLU A 303 19.74 6.35 18.67
N SER A 304 19.06 5.26 18.33
CA SER A 304 19.68 3.95 18.21
C SER A 304 20.39 3.86 16.86
N LYS A 305 21.67 4.27 16.81
CA LYS A 305 22.56 3.78 15.75
C LYS A 305 22.37 2.28 15.68
N ILE A 306 22.02 1.75 14.48
CA ILE A 306 22.12 0.32 14.23
C ILE A 306 23.60 -0.03 14.34
N THR A 307 24.07 -0.23 15.55
CA THR A 307 25.31 -0.94 15.81
C THR A 307 25.00 -2.38 15.46
N ALA A 308 25.85 -2.97 14.63
CA ALA A 308 25.75 -4.28 14.04
C ALA A 308 24.98 -5.28 14.93
N VAL A 309 23.95 -5.91 14.33
CA VAL A 309 23.30 -7.09 14.91
C VAL A 309 24.36 -8.19 14.95
N GLY A 310 24.94 -8.42 16.10
CA GLY A 310 25.98 -9.43 16.26
C GLY A 310 26.82 -9.27 17.51
N GLU A 311 26.20 -9.10 18.67
CA GLU A 311 26.79 -9.46 19.96
C GLU A 311 25.66 -9.66 20.97
N THR A 312 25.14 -10.88 21.00
CA THR A 312 24.48 -11.41 22.20
C THR A 312 25.56 -12.09 23.03
N GLN A 313 25.93 -11.49 24.14
CA GLN A 313 26.47 -12.23 25.27
C GLN A 313 25.33 -12.87 26.04
#